data_1208717d6a47185609ff9eb03515c879
#
_entry.id   1208717d6a47185609ff9eb03515c879
#
_cell.length_a   1.000
_cell.length_b   1.000
_cell.length_c   1.000
_cell.angle_alpha   90.00
_cell.angle_beta   90.00
_cell.angle_gamma   90.00
#
_symmetry.space_group_name_H-M   'P 1'
#
loop_
_entity.id
_entity.type
_entity.pdbx_description
1 polymer ?
#
loop_
_entity_poly.entity_id
_entity_poly.type
_entity_poly.pdbx_seq_one_letter_code
_entity_poly.pdbx_strand_id
1 'polypeptide(L)'
;MKKKRGDETRHIEGWQSKNERIESLLNVLYDFRFNTVKSRTEYRAAGSSDLYQPVTKFALNTFRRRLDATADIATSTDNIRMILESDFARKAHPIQEYFNALPLLNPAEHGHIGRLLNTVQVANPGKWEEYFTKWLIGVVANAMNDTGCQNHTCLVLTQATLAFSPPP
;
A
#
# COMPACT_ATOMS: atom_id res chain seq x y z
N MET A 1 19.09 -38.08 -41.22
CA MET A 1 17.67 -37.91 -40.91
C MET A 1 17.54 -37.18 -39.58
N LYS A 2 17.24 -35.87 -39.58
CA LYS A 2 17.03 -35.07 -38.35
C LYS A 2 15.54 -35.06 -38.05
N LYS A 3 15.15 -35.65 -36.90
CA LYS A 3 13.78 -35.68 -36.42
C LYS A 3 13.43 -34.30 -35.86
N LYS A 4 12.56 -33.53 -36.51
CA LYS A 4 11.93 -32.30 -35.98
C LYS A 4 11.09 -32.69 -34.78
N ARG A 5 11.45 -32.19 -33.57
CA ARG A 5 10.52 -32.13 -32.46
C ARG A 5 9.49 -31.03 -32.77
N GLY A 6 8.28 -31.45 -33.05
CA GLY A 6 7.15 -30.53 -33.15
C GLY A 6 6.81 -29.99 -31.79
N ASP A 7 6.73 -28.67 -31.77
CA ASP A 7 6.18 -27.87 -30.68
C ASP A 7 4.65 -28.09 -30.70
N GLU A 8 4.18 -29.04 -29.90
CA GLU A 8 2.75 -29.23 -29.64
C GLU A 8 2.39 -28.55 -28.32
N THR A 9 2.33 -27.24 -28.35
CA THR A 9 1.51 -26.49 -27.39
C THR A 9 0.05 -26.71 -27.75
N ARG A 10 -0.49 -27.85 -27.34
CA ARG A 10 -1.94 -28.08 -27.38
C ARG A 10 -2.55 -27.22 -26.27
N HIS A 11 -3.08 -26.06 -26.65
CA HIS A 11 -4.10 -25.37 -25.89
C HIS A 11 -5.28 -26.33 -25.76
N ILE A 12 -5.38 -27.03 -24.65
CA ILE A 12 -6.56 -27.80 -24.27
C ILE A 12 -7.55 -26.78 -23.71
N GLU A 13 -8.40 -26.25 -24.58
CA GLU A 13 -9.57 -25.47 -24.17
C GLU A 13 -10.39 -26.30 -23.17
N GLY A 14 -10.52 -25.80 -21.93
CA GLY A 14 -11.42 -26.35 -20.92
C GLY A 14 -10.80 -26.89 -19.63
N TRP A 15 -9.49 -27.04 -19.53
CA TRP A 15 -8.86 -27.52 -18.28
C TRP A 15 -8.09 -26.41 -17.58
N GLN A 16 -8.74 -25.77 -16.59
CA GLN A 16 -8.02 -24.88 -15.67
C GLN A 16 -7.06 -25.71 -14.81
N SER A 17 -5.82 -25.26 -14.70
CA SER A 17 -4.85 -25.85 -13.77
C SER A 17 -5.36 -25.71 -12.35
N LYS A 18 -4.84 -26.54 -11.43
CA LYS A 18 -5.20 -26.45 -10.02
C LYS A 18 -4.95 -25.04 -9.46
N ASN A 19 -3.85 -24.40 -9.86
CA ASN A 19 -3.53 -23.05 -9.40
C ASN A 19 -4.51 -22.01 -9.96
N GLU A 20 -4.89 -22.06 -11.25
CA GLU A 20 -5.91 -21.18 -11.82
C GLU A 20 -7.27 -21.30 -11.10
N ARG A 21 -7.65 -22.49 -10.67
CA ARG A 21 -8.85 -22.69 -9.86
C ARG A 21 -8.72 -22.06 -8.47
N ILE A 22 -7.54 -22.17 -7.84
CA ILE A 22 -7.23 -21.51 -6.56
C ILE A 22 -7.31 -20.00 -6.71
N GLU A 23 -6.65 -19.44 -7.72
CA GLU A 23 -6.63 -18.00 -8.02
C GLU A 23 -8.04 -17.45 -8.28
N SER A 24 -8.83 -18.16 -9.11
CA SER A 24 -10.21 -17.79 -9.41
C SER A 24 -11.07 -17.72 -8.13
N LEU A 25 -10.97 -18.72 -7.26
CA LEU A 25 -11.75 -18.75 -6.02
C LEU A 25 -11.25 -17.70 -5.01
N LEU A 26 -9.94 -17.50 -4.91
CA LEU A 26 -9.39 -16.46 -4.04
C LEU A 26 -9.84 -15.06 -4.48
N ASN A 27 -9.88 -14.76 -5.80
CA ASN A 27 -10.38 -13.50 -6.34
C ASN A 27 -11.90 -13.29 -6.13
N VAL A 28 -12.68 -14.37 -6.09
CA VAL A 28 -14.11 -14.27 -5.74
C VAL A 28 -14.31 -13.89 -4.28
N LEU A 29 -13.44 -14.38 -3.40
CA LEU A 29 -13.60 -14.23 -1.95
C LEU A 29 -12.90 -12.98 -1.39
N TYR A 30 -11.81 -12.53 -2.03
CA TYR A 30 -10.92 -11.50 -1.50
C TYR A 30 -10.35 -10.61 -2.59
N ASP A 31 -10.09 -9.36 -2.23
CA ASP A 31 -9.24 -8.44 -2.97
C ASP A 31 -7.81 -8.53 -2.41
N PHE A 32 -6.83 -8.84 -3.24
CA PHE A 32 -5.42 -8.90 -2.87
C PHE A 32 -4.63 -7.75 -3.48
N ARG A 33 -3.62 -7.28 -2.74
CA ARG A 33 -2.61 -6.35 -3.25
C ARG A 33 -1.25 -6.61 -2.62
N PHE A 34 -0.19 -6.38 -3.36
CA PHE A 34 1.16 -6.26 -2.80
C PHE A 34 1.44 -4.80 -2.47
N ASN A 35 1.51 -4.48 -1.19
CA ASN A 35 1.81 -3.13 -0.70
C ASN A 35 3.31 -2.86 -0.84
N THR A 36 3.71 -2.01 -1.81
CA THR A 36 5.11 -1.73 -2.12
C THR A 36 5.81 -0.94 -1.01
N VAL A 37 5.07 -0.12 -0.25
CA VAL A 37 5.62 0.66 0.88
C VAL A 37 5.98 -0.24 2.06
N LYS A 38 5.13 -1.24 2.34
CA LYS A 38 5.32 -2.17 3.46
C LYS A 38 5.97 -3.48 3.05
N SER A 39 6.25 -3.66 1.75
CA SER A 39 6.83 -4.86 1.15
C SER A 39 6.14 -6.15 1.59
N ARG A 40 4.80 -6.16 1.52
CA ARG A 40 3.99 -7.31 1.94
C ARG A 40 2.67 -7.41 1.18
N THR A 41 2.16 -8.63 1.07
CA THR A 41 0.81 -8.86 0.54
C THR A 41 -0.25 -8.57 1.61
N GLU A 42 -1.28 -7.86 1.19
CA GLU A 42 -2.44 -7.48 2.01
C GLU A 42 -3.72 -7.95 1.30
N TYR A 43 -4.77 -8.18 2.08
CA TYR A 43 -6.07 -8.64 1.59
C TYR A 43 -7.22 -7.97 2.34
N ARG A 44 -8.39 -7.98 1.72
CA ARG A 44 -9.70 -7.68 2.34
C ARG A 44 -10.78 -8.55 1.70
N ALA A 45 -11.99 -8.57 2.25
CA ALA A 45 -13.11 -9.25 1.61
C ALA A 45 -13.42 -8.58 0.25
N ALA A 46 -13.73 -9.38 -0.75
CA ALA A 46 -14.03 -8.87 -2.09
C ALA A 46 -15.21 -7.90 -2.07
N GLY A 47 -15.06 -6.75 -2.74
CA GLY A 47 -16.08 -5.70 -2.80
C GLY A 47 -16.31 -4.94 -1.49
N SER A 48 -15.57 -5.24 -0.41
CA SER A 48 -15.67 -4.50 0.85
C SER A 48 -14.90 -3.17 0.77
N SER A 49 -15.37 -2.18 1.53
CA SER A 49 -14.65 -0.93 1.81
C SER A 49 -13.72 -1.02 3.02
N ASP A 50 -13.60 -2.21 3.63
CA ASP A 50 -12.74 -2.42 4.79
C ASP A 50 -11.27 -2.12 4.49
N LEU A 51 -10.51 -1.83 5.55
CA LEU A 51 -9.08 -1.65 5.45
C LEU A 51 -8.39 -2.98 5.08
N TYR A 52 -7.40 -2.89 4.21
CA TYR A 52 -6.55 -4.02 3.89
C TYR A 52 -5.78 -4.51 5.12
N GLN A 53 -5.80 -5.82 5.33
CA GLN A 53 -5.09 -6.51 6.41
C GLN A 53 -3.91 -7.32 5.87
N PRO A 54 -2.81 -7.47 6.61
CA PRO A 54 -1.69 -8.28 6.17
C PRO A 54 -2.05 -9.75 6.05
N VAL A 55 -1.51 -10.42 5.03
CA VAL A 55 -1.57 -11.87 4.92
C VAL A 55 -0.66 -12.48 5.97
N THR A 56 -1.28 -13.05 7.00
CA THR A 56 -0.58 -13.75 8.10
C THR A 56 -0.70 -15.26 7.95
N LYS A 57 0.03 -16.02 8.77
CA LYS A 57 -0.13 -17.48 8.84
C LYS A 57 -1.57 -17.88 9.17
N PHE A 58 -2.24 -17.12 10.02
CA PHE A 58 -3.67 -17.33 10.33
C PHE A 58 -4.54 -17.14 9.08
N ALA A 59 -4.30 -16.08 8.32
CA ALA A 59 -5.03 -15.83 7.07
C ALA A 59 -4.81 -16.96 6.05
N LEU A 60 -3.57 -17.41 5.85
CA LEU A 60 -3.25 -18.54 4.96
C LEU A 60 -3.98 -19.82 5.36
N ASN A 61 -4.05 -20.14 6.65
CA ASN A 61 -4.79 -21.30 7.14
C ASN A 61 -6.31 -21.12 6.89
N THR A 62 -6.82 -19.90 7.01
CA THR A 62 -8.23 -19.58 6.72
C THR A 62 -8.52 -19.74 5.23
N PHE A 63 -7.65 -19.26 4.35
CA PHE A 63 -7.79 -19.43 2.91
C PHE A 63 -7.78 -20.90 2.52
N ARG A 64 -6.81 -21.67 3.03
CA ARG A 64 -6.74 -23.12 2.80
C ARG A 64 -8.04 -23.82 3.18
N ARG A 65 -8.55 -23.55 4.39
CA ARG A 65 -9.80 -24.15 4.87
C ARG A 65 -11.01 -23.78 4.01
N ARG A 66 -11.06 -22.53 3.51
CA ARG A 66 -12.14 -22.08 2.62
C ARG A 66 -12.06 -22.70 1.24
N LEU A 67 -10.87 -22.82 0.66
CA LEU A 67 -10.66 -23.51 -0.62
C LEU A 67 -11.12 -24.98 -0.55
N ASP A 68 -10.78 -25.67 0.53
CA ASP A 68 -11.22 -27.06 0.78
C ASP A 68 -12.75 -27.13 0.92
N ALA A 69 -13.33 -26.33 1.79
CA ALA A 69 -14.77 -26.36 2.08
C ALA A 69 -15.66 -25.90 0.91
N THR A 70 -15.18 -24.98 0.05
CA THR A 70 -16.03 -24.37 -1.00
C THR A 70 -15.91 -25.09 -2.34
N ALA A 71 -14.74 -25.62 -2.67
CA ALA A 71 -14.45 -26.17 -3.99
C ALA A 71 -13.72 -27.52 -3.97
N ASP A 72 -13.61 -28.16 -2.80
CA ASP A 72 -12.86 -29.42 -2.62
C ASP A 72 -11.43 -29.33 -3.18
N ILE A 73 -10.78 -28.17 -2.95
CA ILE A 73 -9.41 -27.93 -3.41
C ILE A 73 -8.44 -28.13 -2.27
N ALA A 74 -7.91 -29.37 -2.16
CA ALA A 74 -6.82 -29.66 -1.23
C ALA A 74 -5.52 -28.99 -1.69
N THR A 75 -5.00 -28.03 -0.92
CA THR A 75 -3.74 -27.32 -1.20
C THR A 75 -2.95 -27.06 0.08
N SER A 76 -1.66 -26.77 -0.03
CA SER A 76 -0.83 -26.36 1.10
C SER A 76 -0.85 -24.83 1.29
N THR A 77 -0.56 -24.39 2.50
CA THR A 77 -0.38 -22.96 2.79
C THR A 77 0.81 -22.36 2.03
N ASP A 78 1.81 -23.17 1.73
CA ASP A 78 3.00 -22.72 0.98
C ASP A 78 2.68 -22.50 -0.50
N ASN A 79 1.81 -23.33 -1.09
CA ASN A 79 1.33 -23.10 -2.45
C ASN A 79 0.48 -21.83 -2.53
N ILE A 80 -0.40 -21.58 -1.56
CA ILE A 80 -1.17 -20.33 -1.48
C ILE A 80 -0.24 -19.13 -1.33
N ARG A 81 0.78 -19.24 -0.47
CA ARG A 81 1.78 -18.17 -0.29
C ARG A 81 2.52 -17.87 -1.58
N MET A 82 2.97 -18.90 -2.30
CA MET A 82 3.67 -18.76 -3.58
C MET A 82 2.80 -17.99 -4.60
N ILE A 83 1.51 -18.29 -4.69
CA ILE A 83 0.56 -17.56 -5.55
C ILE A 83 0.45 -16.11 -5.10
N LEU A 84 0.25 -15.85 -3.81
CA LEU A 84 0.06 -14.50 -3.25
C LEU A 84 1.33 -13.62 -3.28
N GLU A 85 2.51 -14.22 -3.38
CA GLU A 85 3.80 -13.54 -3.52
C GLU A 85 4.26 -13.43 -4.99
N SER A 86 3.38 -13.79 -5.94
CA SER A 86 3.60 -13.65 -7.39
C SER A 86 2.91 -12.39 -7.95
N ASP A 87 2.81 -12.31 -9.26
CA ASP A 87 2.08 -11.27 -9.99
C ASP A 87 0.55 -11.37 -9.85
N PHE A 88 0.04 -12.43 -9.24
CA PHE A 88 -1.36 -12.57 -8.86
C PHE A 88 -1.85 -11.42 -7.97
N ALA A 89 -1.06 -11.01 -6.99
CA ALA A 89 -1.36 -9.85 -6.14
C ALA A 89 -0.89 -8.55 -6.82
N ARG A 90 -1.84 -7.73 -7.29
CA ARG A 90 -1.57 -6.44 -7.92
C ARG A 90 -0.66 -5.58 -7.04
N LYS A 91 0.45 -5.08 -7.60
CA LYS A 91 1.29 -4.10 -6.91
C LYS A 91 0.51 -2.81 -6.68
N ALA A 92 0.58 -2.29 -5.47
CA ALA A 92 -0.09 -1.07 -5.05
C ALA A 92 0.84 -0.23 -4.19
N HIS A 93 0.89 1.07 -4.46
CA HIS A 93 1.56 2.05 -3.63
C HIS A 93 0.50 2.90 -2.91
N PRO A 94 0.08 2.55 -1.68
CA PRO A 94 -1.07 3.16 -1.04
C PRO A 94 -1.00 4.67 -0.88
N ILE A 95 0.20 5.22 -0.72
CA ILE A 95 0.39 6.67 -0.60
C ILE A 95 0.15 7.36 -1.94
N GLN A 96 0.69 6.81 -3.04
CA GLN A 96 0.45 7.35 -4.38
C GLN A 96 -1.03 7.20 -4.77
N GLU A 97 -1.65 6.03 -4.48
CA GLU A 97 -3.09 5.83 -4.70
C GLU A 97 -3.92 6.90 -3.96
N TYR A 98 -3.56 7.20 -2.71
CA TYR A 98 -4.22 8.26 -1.94
C TYR A 98 -4.09 9.64 -2.60
N PHE A 99 -2.87 10.05 -2.95
CA PHE A 99 -2.65 11.36 -3.58
C PHE A 99 -3.33 11.46 -4.95
N ASN A 100 -3.29 10.40 -5.76
CA ASN A 100 -3.93 10.36 -7.08
C ASN A 100 -5.47 10.34 -7.01
N ALA A 101 -6.04 9.89 -5.90
CA ALA A 101 -7.48 9.88 -5.66
C ALA A 101 -8.03 11.20 -5.09
N LEU A 102 -7.15 12.14 -4.70
CA LEU A 102 -7.58 13.43 -4.22
C LEU A 102 -8.30 14.21 -5.33
N PRO A 103 -9.39 14.93 -5.02
CA PRO A 103 -10.03 15.79 -5.98
C PRO A 103 -9.08 16.92 -6.42
N LEU A 104 -9.24 17.37 -7.65
CA LEU A 104 -8.50 18.54 -8.12
C LEU A 104 -8.79 19.72 -7.21
N LEU A 105 -7.72 20.45 -6.87
CA LEU A 105 -7.85 21.67 -6.06
C LEU A 105 -8.80 22.66 -6.75
N ASN A 106 -9.84 23.08 -6.04
CA ASN A 106 -10.68 24.15 -6.51
C ASN A 106 -9.88 25.47 -6.47
N PRO A 107 -9.70 26.17 -7.61
CA PRO A 107 -8.93 27.42 -7.63
C PRO A 107 -9.44 28.51 -6.69
N ALA A 108 -10.73 28.43 -6.30
CA ALA A 108 -11.33 29.35 -5.33
C ALA A 108 -10.95 29.02 -3.87
N GLU A 109 -10.46 27.81 -3.62
CA GLU A 109 -10.04 27.37 -2.30
C GLU A 109 -8.54 27.59 -2.11
N HIS A 110 -8.17 28.71 -1.49
CA HIS A 110 -6.79 29.06 -1.20
C HIS A 110 -6.46 28.94 0.30
N GLY A 111 -5.18 28.87 0.62
CA GLY A 111 -4.69 29.05 1.99
C GLY A 111 -4.76 27.81 2.89
N HIS A 112 -4.92 26.58 2.34
CA HIS A 112 -4.91 25.36 3.16
C HIS A 112 -3.61 25.20 3.96
N ILE A 113 -2.46 25.44 3.33
CA ILE A 113 -1.14 25.41 4.00
C ILE A 113 -1.06 26.50 5.06
N GLY A 114 -1.52 27.74 4.74
CA GLY A 114 -1.57 28.84 5.68
C GLY A 114 -2.44 28.53 6.92
N ARG A 115 -3.60 27.91 6.72
CA ARG A 115 -4.44 27.45 7.86
C ARG A 115 -3.72 26.42 8.73
N LEU A 116 -3.02 25.48 8.13
CA LEU A 116 -2.23 24.49 8.85
C LEU A 116 -1.05 25.16 9.61
N LEU A 117 -0.34 26.09 8.99
CA LEU A 117 0.74 26.86 9.61
C LEU A 117 0.27 27.62 10.86
N ASN A 118 -0.93 28.20 10.81
CA ASN A 118 -1.51 28.96 11.91
C ASN A 118 -1.98 28.10 13.10
N THR A 119 -1.95 26.76 12.99
CA THR A 119 -2.24 25.89 14.12
C THR A 119 -1.09 25.84 15.14
N VAL A 120 0.10 26.29 14.76
CA VAL A 120 1.28 26.29 15.62
C VAL A 120 1.74 27.75 15.86
N GLN A 121 1.78 28.17 17.12
CA GLN A 121 2.33 29.47 17.50
C GLN A 121 3.85 29.38 17.58
N VAL A 122 4.55 30.23 16.85
CA VAL A 122 6.01 30.25 16.77
C VAL A 122 6.56 31.65 16.96
N ALA A 123 7.80 31.76 17.43
CA ALA A 123 8.47 33.03 17.65
C ALA A 123 8.80 33.79 16.33
N ASN A 124 8.96 33.05 15.23
CA ASN A 124 9.27 33.63 13.91
C ASN A 124 8.37 33.04 12.83
N PRO A 125 7.21 33.64 12.58
CA PRO A 125 6.23 33.14 11.61
C PRO A 125 6.76 33.01 10.18
N GLY A 126 7.58 33.97 9.71
CA GLY A 126 8.09 33.94 8.33
C GLY A 126 9.07 32.79 8.08
N LYS A 127 9.99 32.51 9.02
CA LYS A 127 10.86 31.35 8.92
C LYS A 127 10.07 30.02 9.06
N TRP A 128 9.06 30.02 9.90
CA TRP A 128 8.18 28.87 10.07
C TRP A 128 7.47 28.51 8.76
N GLU A 129 6.84 29.48 8.11
CA GLU A 129 6.17 29.32 6.82
C GLU A 129 7.12 28.79 5.74
N GLU A 130 8.31 29.40 5.61
CA GLU A 130 9.31 28.98 4.63
C GLU A 130 9.78 27.54 4.85
N TYR A 131 10.18 27.19 6.08
CA TYR A 131 10.74 25.87 6.37
C TYR A 131 9.68 24.78 6.35
N PHE A 132 8.50 25.04 6.89
CA PHE A 132 7.39 24.10 6.87
C PHE A 132 6.95 23.80 5.44
N THR A 133 6.79 24.82 4.61
CA THR A 133 6.39 24.64 3.21
C THR A 133 7.42 23.81 2.44
N LYS A 134 8.71 24.14 2.57
CA LYS A 134 9.78 23.36 1.94
C LYS A 134 9.80 21.92 2.42
N TRP A 135 9.64 21.70 3.72
CA TRP A 135 9.58 20.37 4.31
C TRP A 135 8.38 19.59 3.78
N LEU A 136 7.19 20.18 3.74
CA LEU A 136 5.96 19.54 3.26
C LEU A 136 6.07 19.14 1.78
N ILE A 137 6.59 20.01 0.93
CA ILE A 137 6.87 19.71 -0.49
C ILE A 137 7.84 18.51 -0.58
N GLY A 138 8.90 18.49 0.22
CA GLY A 138 9.86 17.40 0.26
C GLY A 138 9.23 16.07 0.70
N VAL A 139 8.30 16.09 1.67
CA VAL A 139 7.56 14.90 2.12
C VAL A 139 6.70 14.33 0.99
N VAL A 140 5.94 15.20 0.30
CA VAL A 140 5.09 14.76 -0.83
C VAL A 140 5.93 14.25 -1.99
N ALA A 141 7.00 14.97 -2.36
CA ALA A 141 7.90 14.56 -3.43
C ALA A 141 8.53 13.18 -3.16
N ASN A 142 8.96 12.93 -1.91
CA ASN A 142 9.49 11.62 -1.50
C ASN A 142 8.43 10.52 -1.55
N ALA A 143 7.20 10.83 -1.16
CA ALA A 143 6.09 9.87 -1.18
C ALA A 143 5.63 9.51 -2.60
N MET A 144 5.81 10.41 -3.58
CA MET A 144 5.40 10.23 -4.96
C MET A 144 6.50 9.68 -5.89
N ASN A 145 7.72 9.57 -5.41
CA ASN A 145 8.87 9.14 -6.22
C ASN A 145 9.32 7.73 -5.84
N ASP A 146 9.13 6.75 -6.76
CA ASP A 146 9.52 5.35 -6.56
C ASP A 146 11.05 5.14 -6.52
N THR A 147 11.83 6.04 -7.12
CA THR A 147 13.30 5.93 -7.16
C THR A 147 13.98 6.52 -5.92
N GLY A 148 13.18 7.05 -5.00
CA GLY A 148 13.66 7.67 -3.77
C GLY A 148 14.11 9.13 -3.99
N CYS A 149 13.39 10.05 -3.41
CA CYS A 149 13.86 11.41 -3.18
C CYS A 149 14.52 11.40 -1.80
N GLN A 150 15.83 11.69 -1.72
CA GLN A 150 16.53 11.73 -0.43
C GLN A 150 16.11 12.99 0.34
N ASN A 151 15.00 12.90 1.05
CA ASN A 151 14.62 13.94 1.99
C ASN A 151 15.00 13.50 3.40
N HIS A 152 16.18 13.92 3.85
CA HIS A 152 16.68 13.67 5.21
C HIS A 152 16.31 14.78 6.20
N THR A 153 15.40 15.69 5.82
CA THR A 153 14.98 16.79 6.67
C THR A 153 13.86 16.37 7.60
N CYS A 154 13.98 16.70 8.87
CA CYS A 154 12.90 16.58 9.85
C CYS A 154 12.55 17.97 10.39
N LEU A 155 11.28 18.17 10.69
CA LEU A 155 10.80 19.38 11.34
C LEU A 155 10.83 19.17 12.85
N VAL A 156 11.62 19.99 13.56
CA VAL A 156 11.75 19.92 15.00
C VAL A 156 11.11 21.14 15.63
N LEU A 157 10.09 20.93 16.45
CA LEU A 157 9.47 21.96 17.28
C LEU A 157 10.08 21.91 18.67
N THR A 158 10.65 23.03 19.12
CA THR A 158 11.20 23.15 20.46
C THR A 158 10.40 24.19 21.24
N GLN A 159 10.06 23.85 22.48
CA GLN A 159 9.47 24.80 23.42
C GLN A 159 10.57 25.38 24.32
N ALA A 160 10.64 26.71 24.42
CA ALA A 160 11.49 27.30 25.46
C ALA A 160 10.95 26.92 26.83
N THR A 161 11.75 26.21 27.59
CA THR A 161 11.40 25.92 29.01
C THR A 161 11.37 27.25 29.72
N LEU A 162 10.20 27.68 30.20
CA LEU A 162 10.11 28.79 31.12
C LEU A 162 10.96 28.44 32.35
N ALA A 163 12.05 29.15 32.57
CA ALA A 163 12.81 29.03 33.81
C ALA A 163 11.85 29.31 34.96
N PHE A 164 11.61 28.28 35.78
CA PHE A 164 10.82 28.43 37.00
C PHE A 164 11.64 29.35 37.94
N SER A 165 11.28 30.60 38.00
CA SER A 165 11.80 31.49 39.06
C SER A 165 11.06 31.11 40.32
N PRO A 166 11.73 30.60 41.37
CA PRO A 166 11.07 30.38 42.64
C PRO A 166 10.57 31.74 43.16
N PRO A 167 9.40 31.77 43.83
CA PRO A 167 8.88 32.99 44.45
C PRO A 167 9.85 33.48 45.53
N PRO A 168 9.90 34.80 45.78
CA PRO A 168 10.77 35.42 46.76
C PRO A 168 10.49 34.95 48.20
#